data_ec08b91c768cf61d2dc64bf10b5e53e8
#
_entry.id   ec08b91c768cf61d2dc64bf10b5e53e8
#
_cell.length_a   1.000
_cell.length_b   1.000
_cell.length_c   1.000
_cell.angle_alpha   90.00
_cell.angle_beta   90.00
_cell.angle_gamma   90.00
#
_symmetry.space_group_name_H-M   'P 1'
#
loop_
_entity.id
_entity.type
_entity.pdbx_description
1 polymer ?
#
loop_
_entity_poly.entity_id
_entity_poly.type
_entity_poly.pdbx_seq_one_letter_code
_entity_poly.pdbx_strand_id
1 'polypeptide(L)'
;MQDIVLEPYGGEILHLSVGDTSQLTALLAAGSLAGFALAARVLGRGSDPLRVAAYGALAGLPAFSAVIFAAPLDAPWMFRLGAAAIGFGGGLFSVGTLTAAMRMEEKAFVGLALGAWGAVQASAAGLSIAGGGIVRDVVAGLAQAGALGDALATPATGYSFVYHIEMLLLFVTLIAIGPLVGRGSAVPHPERKFGLAELPG
;
A
#
# COMPACT_ATOMS: atom_id res chain seq x y z
N MET A 1 -6.36 -6.43 -0.52
CA MET A 1 -7.83 -6.70 -0.48
C MET A 1 -8.62 -5.65 -1.25
N GLN A 2 -8.21 -4.40 -1.19
CA GLN A 2 -8.87 -3.25 -1.83
C GLN A 2 -9.15 -3.40 -3.33
N ASP A 3 -8.23 -4.01 -4.08
CA ASP A 3 -8.32 -4.10 -5.55
C ASP A 3 -9.59 -4.79 -6.03
N ILE A 4 -10.12 -5.74 -5.24
CA ILE A 4 -11.36 -6.44 -5.60
C ILE A 4 -12.63 -5.76 -5.08
N VAL A 5 -12.51 -4.88 -4.08
CA VAL A 5 -13.69 -4.27 -3.44
C VAL A 5 -13.91 -2.79 -3.80
N LEU A 6 -12.89 -2.13 -4.37
CA LEU A 6 -12.95 -0.69 -4.65
C LEU A 6 -13.98 -0.35 -5.74
N GLU A 7 -13.92 -1.02 -6.89
CA GLU A 7 -14.85 -0.79 -7.99
C GLU A 7 -16.29 -1.20 -7.64
N PRO A 8 -16.55 -2.42 -7.09
CA PRO A 8 -17.87 -2.79 -6.64
C PRO A 8 -18.44 -1.84 -5.58
N TYR A 9 -17.64 -1.39 -4.62
CA TYR A 9 -18.07 -0.41 -3.64
C TYR A 9 -18.53 0.90 -4.29
N GLY A 10 -17.76 1.40 -5.26
CA GLY A 10 -18.12 2.59 -6.02
C GLY A 10 -19.45 2.44 -6.76
N GLY A 11 -19.67 1.30 -7.41
CA GLY A 11 -20.89 1.01 -8.15
C GLY A 11 -22.11 0.71 -7.26
N GLU A 12 -21.96 -0.19 -6.29
CA GLU A 12 -23.05 -0.69 -5.45
C GLU A 12 -23.48 0.29 -4.35
N ILE A 13 -22.50 0.98 -3.75
CA ILE A 13 -22.76 1.82 -2.56
C ILE A 13 -22.86 3.30 -2.91
N LEU A 14 -21.94 3.79 -3.76
CA LEU A 14 -21.90 5.20 -4.15
C LEU A 14 -22.65 5.47 -5.46
N HIS A 15 -23.27 4.45 -6.05
CA HIS A 15 -24.05 4.53 -7.30
C HIS A 15 -23.30 5.20 -8.46
N LEU A 16 -21.98 5.01 -8.49
CA LEU A 16 -21.15 5.54 -9.57
C LEU A 16 -21.45 4.82 -10.90
N SER A 17 -21.38 5.55 -11.99
CA SER A 17 -21.51 4.94 -13.33
C SER A 17 -20.30 4.02 -13.63
N VAL A 18 -20.46 3.13 -14.61
CA VAL A 18 -19.36 2.28 -15.09
C VAL A 18 -18.15 3.12 -15.54
N GLY A 19 -18.40 4.28 -16.14
CA GLY A 19 -17.34 5.21 -16.52
C GLY A 19 -16.62 5.80 -15.31
N ASP A 20 -17.35 6.14 -14.25
CA ASP A 20 -16.77 6.66 -13.00
C ASP A 20 -15.96 5.58 -12.25
N THR A 21 -16.42 4.32 -12.21
CA THR A 21 -15.66 3.23 -11.58
C THR A 21 -14.37 2.93 -12.34
N SER A 22 -14.39 2.98 -13.67
CA SER A 22 -13.17 2.89 -14.47
C SER A 22 -12.17 4.03 -14.21
N GLN A 23 -12.68 5.24 -13.90
CA GLN A 23 -11.82 6.36 -13.47
C GLN A 23 -11.11 6.08 -12.14
N LEU A 24 -11.69 5.28 -11.25
CA LEU A 24 -11.03 4.92 -9.99
C LEU A 24 -9.73 4.15 -10.23
N THR A 25 -9.75 3.18 -11.15
CA THR A 25 -8.55 2.45 -11.55
C THR A 25 -7.50 3.40 -12.15
N ALA A 26 -7.92 4.35 -12.98
CA ALA A 26 -7.02 5.37 -13.53
C ALA A 26 -6.44 6.28 -12.44
N LEU A 27 -7.24 6.70 -11.45
CA LEU A 27 -6.80 7.51 -10.31
C LEU A 27 -5.81 6.75 -9.41
N LEU A 28 -6.10 5.47 -9.15
CA LEU A 28 -5.20 4.60 -8.39
C LEU A 28 -3.86 4.45 -9.13
N ALA A 29 -3.89 4.21 -10.44
CA ALA A 29 -2.68 4.11 -11.26
C ALA A 29 -1.90 5.43 -11.29
N ALA A 30 -2.58 6.57 -11.46
CA ALA A 30 -1.96 7.89 -11.42
C ALA A 30 -1.31 8.18 -10.05
N GLY A 31 -2.01 7.83 -8.96
CA GLY A 31 -1.47 7.88 -7.61
C GLY A 31 -0.20 7.03 -7.48
N SER A 32 -0.24 5.79 -7.97
CA SER A 32 0.91 4.88 -7.92
C SER A 32 2.11 5.44 -8.68
N LEU A 33 1.91 5.99 -9.88
CA LEU A 33 2.96 6.64 -10.65
C LEU A 33 3.56 7.85 -9.92
N ALA A 34 2.72 8.66 -9.28
CA ALA A 34 3.19 9.77 -8.45
C ALA A 34 4.01 9.28 -7.25
N GLY A 35 3.55 8.19 -6.60
CA GLY A 35 4.28 7.51 -5.53
C GLY A 35 5.64 6.98 -6.00
N PHE A 36 5.69 6.32 -7.15
CA PHE A 36 6.94 5.85 -7.77
C PHE A 36 7.90 6.98 -8.04
N ALA A 37 7.43 8.08 -8.65
CA ALA A 37 8.24 9.24 -8.98
C ALA A 37 8.82 9.89 -7.71
N LEU A 38 8.01 10.05 -6.66
CA LEU A 38 8.48 10.59 -5.38
C LEU A 38 9.47 9.65 -4.71
N ALA A 39 9.18 8.34 -4.66
CA ALA A 39 10.09 7.34 -4.09
C ALA A 39 11.45 7.37 -4.80
N ALA A 40 11.47 7.34 -6.14
CA ALA A 40 12.70 7.40 -6.92
C ALA A 40 13.51 8.66 -6.61
N ARG A 41 12.83 9.82 -6.51
CA ARG A 41 13.48 11.11 -6.20
C ARG A 41 14.08 11.15 -4.80
N VAL A 42 13.36 10.62 -3.82
CA VAL A 42 13.77 10.64 -2.39
C VAL A 42 14.87 9.62 -2.16
N LEU A 43 14.76 8.44 -2.73
CA LEU A 43 15.79 7.38 -2.65
C LEU A 43 17.08 7.77 -3.38
N GLY A 44 16.96 8.48 -4.53
CA GLY A 44 18.11 9.03 -5.25
C GLY A 44 18.90 10.09 -4.45
N ARG A 45 18.27 10.67 -3.42
CA ARG A 45 18.93 11.58 -2.47
C ARG A 45 19.52 10.88 -1.24
N GLY A 46 19.54 9.55 -1.22
CA GLY A 46 20.14 8.76 -0.15
C GLY A 46 19.23 8.42 1.02
N SER A 47 17.91 8.66 0.90
CA SER A 47 16.97 8.30 1.97
C SER A 47 16.93 6.79 2.21
N ASP A 48 16.58 6.42 3.45
CA ASP A 48 16.37 5.03 3.84
C ASP A 48 15.15 4.45 3.14
N PRO A 49 15.28 3.31 2.40
CA PRO A 49 14.19 2.68 1.70
C PRO A 49 13.03 2.24 2.60
N LEU A 50 13.32 1.73 3.80
CA LEU A 50 12.29 1.31 4.74
C LEU A 50 11.53 2.50 5.33
N ARG A 51 12.18 3.66 5.45
CA ARG A 51 11.51 4.90 5.81
C ARG A 51 10.53 5.35 4.72
N VAL A 52 10.91 5.23 3.44
CA VAL A 52 10.02 5.54 2.31
C VAL A 52 8.82 4.58 2.30
N ALA A 53 9.04 3.28 2.54
CA ALA A 53 7.97 2.30 2.67
C ALA A 53 7.03 2.64 3.85
N ALA A 54 7.57 3.03 5.00
CA ALA A 54 6.76 3.44 6.15
C ALA A 54 5.89 4.67 5.85
N TYR A 55 6.41 5.66 5.11
CA TYR A 55 5.59 6.80 4.66
C TYR A 55 4.48 6.38 3.71
N GLY A 56 4.71 5.36 2.86
CA GLY A 56 3.68 4.76 2.02
C GLY A 56 2.55 4.14 2.85
N ALA A 57 2.90 3.35 3.86
CA ALA A 57 1.92 2.77 4.78
C ALA A 57 1.17 3.84 5.61
N LEU A 58 1.87 4.88 6.08
CA LEU A 58 1.24 6.02 6.77
C LEU A 58 0.26 6.78 5.89
N ALA A 59 0.58 6.97 4.60
CA ALA A 59 -0.33 7.61 3.64
C ALA A 59 -1.59 6.76 3.40
N GLY A 60 -1.51 5.45 3.54
CA GLY A 60 -2.64 4.55 3.44
C GLY A 60 -3.70 4.78 4.52
N LEU A 61 -3.33 5.16 5.74
CA LEU A 61 -4.28 5.35 6.83
C LEU A 61 -5.36 6.42 6.53
N PRO A 62 -5.01 7.67 6.20
CA PRO A 62 -5.99 8.67 5.82
C PRO A 62 -6.68 8.33 4.47
N ALA A 63 -6.00 7.60 3.58
CA ALA A 63 -6.58 7.18 2.31
C ALA A 63 -7.75 6.21 2.51
N PHE A 64 -7.57 5.16 3.32
CA PHE A 64 -8.66 4.23 3.67
C PHE A 64 -9.73 4.90 4.52
N SER A 65 -9.37 5.82 5.42
CA SER A 65 -10.34 6.62 6.14
C SER A 65 -11.23 7.41 5.20
N ALA A 66 -10.67 8.06 4.18
CA ALA A 66 -11.44 8.79 3.17
C ALA A 66 -12.41 7.88 2.40
N VAL A 67 -11.98 6.65 2.05
CA VAL A 67 -12.84 5.65 1.40
C VAL A 67 -13.99 5.23 2.32
N ILE A 68 -13.71 4.93 3.59
CA ILE A 68 -14.73 4.51 4.57
C ILE A 68 -15.77 5.61 4.80
N PHE A 69 -15.33 6.85 4.96
CA PHE A 69 -16.22 7.98 5.22
C PHE A 69 -16.95 8.51 3.99
N ALA A 70 -16.57 8.11 2.79
CA ALA A 70 -17.18 8.59 1.56
C ALA A 70 -18.69 8.30 1.48
N ALA A 71 -19.13 7.10 1.85
CA ALA A 71 -20.55 6.74 1.83
C ALA A 71 -21.36 7.41 2.96
N PRO A 72 -20.95 7.38 4.24
CA PRO A 72 -21.68 8.07 5.31
C PRO A 72 -21.84 9.57 5.10
N LEU A 73 -20.89 10.20 4.40
CA LEU A 73 -20.89 11.64 4.13
C LEU A 73 -21.47 12.01 2.76
N ASP A 74 -21.94 11.01 1.99
CA ASP A 74 -22.41 11.19 0.60
C ASP A 74 -21.42 12.03 -0.24
N ALA A 75 -20.13 11.65 -0.17
CA ALA A 75 -19.03 12.42 -0.72
C ALA A 75 -18.19 11.59 -1.73
N PRO A 76 -18.67 11.36 -2.96
CA PRO A 76 -17.96 10.59 -3.98
C PRO A 76 -16.56 11.13 -4.29
N TRP A 77 -16.32 12.42 -4.11
CA TRP A 77 -15.01 13.04 -4.28
C TRP A 77 -13.99 12.52 -3.25
N MET A 78 -14.41 12.26 -2.00
CA MET A 78 -13.54 11.65 -0.97
C MET A 78 -13.11 10.25 -1.39
N PHE A 79 -14.00 9.49 -1.98
CA PHE A 79 -13.72 8.16 -2.49
C PHE A 79 -12.66 8.19 -3.60
N ARG A 80 -12.80 9.11 -4.55
CA ARG A 80 -11.83 9.32 -5.64
C ARG A 80 -10.46 9.75 -5.12
N LEU A 81 -10.42 10.68 -4.16
CA LEU A 81 -9.16 11.07 -3.50
C LEU A 81 -8.55 9.93 -2.71
N GLY A 82 -9.37 9.16 -2.00
CA GLY A 82 -8.95 7.97 -1.29
C GLY A 82 -8.29 6.95 -2.23
N ALA A 83 -8.92 6.65 -3.36
CA ALA A 83 -8.37 5.75 -4.37
C ALA A 83 -7.00 6.22 -4.90
N ALA A 84 -6.87 7.50 -5.25
CA ALA A 84 -5.60 8.08 -5.68
C ALA A 84 -4.52 8.01 -4.58
N ALA A 85 -4.90 8.29 -3.32
CA ALA A 85 -3.99 8.26 -2.18
C ALA A 85 -3.57 6.82 -1.81
N ILE A 86 -4.47 5.83 -1.96
CA ILE A 86 -4.14 4.40 -1.83
C ILE A 86 -3.06 4.01 -2.86
N GLY A 87 -3.26 4.39 -4.12
CA GLY A 87 -2.26 4.17 -5.17
C GLY A 87 -0.93 4.82 -4.81
N PHE A 88 -0.94 6.08 -4.40
CA PHE A 88 0.25 6.82 -4.00
C PHE A 88 1.02 6.13 -2.86
N GLY A 89 0.33 5.74 -1.79
CA GLY A 89 0.92 5.02 -0.66
C GLY A 89 1.49 3.66 -1.08
N GLY A 90 0.76 2.91 -1.91
CA GLY A 90 1.19 1.64 -2.48
C GLY A 90 2.45 1.79 -3.35
N GLY A 91 2.52 2.86 -4.14
CA GLY A 91 3.70 3.19 -4.95
C GLY A 91 4.94 3.44 -4.10
N LEU A 92 4.84 4.27 -3.07
CA LEU A 92 5.94 4.51 -2.12
C LEU A 92 6.38 3.22 -1.44
N PHE A 93 5.42 2.43 -0.96
CA PHE A 93 5.68 1.18 -0.25
C PHE A 93 6.40 0.15 -1.14
N SER A 94 5.92 -0.05 -2.35
CA SER A 94 6.49 -1.03 -3.29
C SER A 94 7.93 -0.69 -3.67
N VAL A 95 8.20 0.58 -4.04
CA VAL A 95 9.56 1.00 -4.40
C VAL A 95 10.48 1.00 -3.19
N GLY A 96 9.98 1.40 -2.01
CA GLY A 96 10.74 1.35 -0.77
C GLY A 96 11.18 -0.07 -0.42
N THR A 97 10.25 -1.02 -0.38
CA THR A 97 10.55 -2.42 -0.05
C THR A 97 11.41 -3.11 -1.11
N LEU A 98 11.15 -2.86 -2.39
CA LEU A 98 11.99 -3.36 -3.49
C LEU A 98 13.43 -2.86 -3.37
N THR A 99 13.61 -1.55 -3.12
CA THR A 99 14.93 -0.96 -2.96
C THR A 99 15.65 -1.51 -1.72
N ALA A 100 14.93 -1.77 -0.63
CA ALA A 100 15.48 -2.42 0.55
C ALA A 100 16.00 -3.83 0.21
N ALA A 101 15.24 -4.63 -0.54
CA ALA A 101 15.66 -5.95 -1.00
C ALA A 101 16.91 -5.88 -1.90
N MET A 102 17.01 -4.86 -2.77
CA MET A 102 18.18 -4.66 -3.64
C MET A 102 19.45 -4.21 -2.90
N ARG A 103 19.31 -3.60 -1.73
CA ARG A 103 20.44 -3.12 -0.89
C ARG A 103 21.01 -4.19 0.02
N MET A 104 20.56 -5.44 -0.03
CA MET A 104 21.19 -6.53 0.72
C MET A 104 22.64 -6.69 0.27
N GLU A 105 23.55 -6.79 1.25
CA GLU A 105 25.00 -6.51 1.10
C GLU A 105 25.75 -7.40 0.10
N GLU A 106 25.31 -8.63 -0.11
CA GLU A 106 26.00 -9.56 -0.99
C GLU A 106 25.39 -9.55 -2.39
N LYS A 107 26.12 -9.02 -3.36
CA LYS A 107 25.73 -8.99 -4.78
C LYS A 107 25.33 -10.37 -5.33
N ALA A 108 25.91 -11.44 -4.79
CA ALA A 108 25.58 -12.82 -5.16
C ALA A 108 24.14 -13.20 -4.83
N PHE A 109 23.51 -12.61 -3.81
CA PHE A 109 22.18 -12.94 -3.34
C PHE A 109 21.09 -11.96 -3.77
N VAL A 110 21.42 -10.86 -4.46
CA VAL A 110 20.42 -9.86 -4.91
C VAL A 110 19.34 -10.49 -5.78
N GLY A 111 19.70 -11.39 -6.70
CA GLY A 111 18.74 -12.10 -7.53
C GLY A 111 17.76 -12.96 -6.72
N LEU A 112 18.25 -13.66 -5.70
CA LEU A 112 17.42 -14.45 -4.78
C LEU A 112 16.51 -13.54 -3.95
N ALA A 113 17.02 -12.44 -3.44
CA ALA A 113 16.23 -11.46 -2.66
C ALA A 113 15.10 -10.84 -3.50
N LEU A 114 15.38 -10.49 -4.76
CA LEU A 114 14.35 -9.98 -5.68
C LEU A 114 13.32 -11.04 -6.04
N GLY A 115 13.75 -12.28 -6.28
CA GLY A 115 12.84 -13.40 -6.52
C GLY A 115 11.94 -13.68 -5.30
N ALA A 116 12.51 -13.68 -4.11
CA ALA A 116 11.77 -13.86 -2.86
C ALA A 116 10.78 -12.69 -2.63
N TRP A 117 11.21 -11.45 -2.85
CA TRP A 117 10.34 -10.27 -2.76
C TRP A 117 9.15 -10.39 -3.73
N GLY A 118 9.40 -10.74 -4.99
CA GLY A 118 8.36 -10.93 -6.00
C GLY A 118 7.39 -12.06 -5.63
N ALA A 119 7.90 -13.19 -5.14
CA ALA A 119 7.09 -14.33 -4.71
C ALA A 119 6.20 -13.96 -3.52
N VAL A 120 6.72 -13.26 -2.52
CA VAL A 120 5.96 -12.77 -1.36
C VAL A 120 4.88 -11.78 -1.81
N GLN A 121 5.22 -10.82 -2.67
CA GLN A 121 4.26 -9.85 -3.21
C GLN A 121 3.11 -10.53 -3.95
N ALA A 122 3.41 -11.44 -4.87
CA ALA A 122 2.40 -12.16 -5.64
C ALA A 122 1.51 -13.03 -4.74
N SER A 123 2.10 -13.75 -3.78
CA SER A 123 1.37 -14.60 -2.83
C SER A 123 0.48 -13.76 -1.92
N ALA A 124 1.00 -12.66 -1.37
CA ALA A 124 0.24 -11.75 -0.52
C ALA A 124 -0.91 -11.10 -1.30
N ALA A 125 -0.69 -10.69 -2.56
CA ALA A 125 -1.73 -10.13 -3.42
C ALA A 125 -2.84 -11.16 -3.67
N GLY A 126 -2.50 -12.39 -4.07
CA GLY A 126 -3.48 -13.44 -4.29
C GLY A 126 -4.30 -13.78 -3.04
N LEU A 127 -3.62 -13.96 -1.89
CA LEU A 127 -4.29 -14.24 -0.61
C LEU A 127 -5.18 -13.07 -0.15
N SER A 128 -4.73 -11.84 -0.34
CA SER A 128 -5.51 -10.67 0.05
C SER A 128 -6.74 -10.45 -0.85
N ILE A 129 -6.63 -10.71 -2.14
CA ILE A 129 -7.78 -10.66 -3.06
C ILE A 129 -8.81 -11.71 -2.67
N ALA A 130 -8.41 -12.98 -2.53
CA ALA A 130 -9.31 -14.06 -2.15
C ALA A 130 -9.91 -13.83 -0.75
N GLY A 131 -9.07 -13.48 0.23
CA GLY A 131 -9.50 -13.21 1.60
C GLY A 131 -10.44 -12.01 1.70
N GLY A 132 -10.15 -10.94 0.97
CA GLY A 132 -10.99 -9.74 0.92
C GLY A 132 -12.40 -10.03 0.38
N GLY A 133 -12.48 -10.80 -0.71
CA GLY A 133 -13.76 -11.23 -1.26
C GLY A 133 -14.56 -12.10 -0.28
N ILE A 134 -13.93 -13.12 0.30
CA ILE A 134 -14.57 -14.02 1.27
C ILE A 134 -15.06 -13.23 2.50
N VAL A 135 -14.24 -12.39 3.07
CA VAL A 135 -14.61 -11.57 4.24
C VAL A 135 -15.79 -10.66 3.91
N ARG A 136 -15.73 -9.95 2.77
CA ARG A 136 -16.82 -9.11 2.31
C ARG A 136 -18.14 -9.90 2.23
N ASP A 137 -18.13 -11.05 1.57
CA ASP A 137 -19.33 -11.83 1.32
C ASP A 137 -19.92 -12.43 2.61
N VAL A 138 -19.07 -12.97 3.49
CA VAL A 138 -19.49 -13.52 4.78
C VAL A 138 -20.09 -12.41 5.66
N VAL A 139 -19.41 -11.27 5.78
CA VAL A 139 -19.90 -10.15 6.60
C VAL A 139 -21.17 -9.55 6.01
N ALA A 140 -21.27 -9.41 4.69
CA ALA A 140 -22.47 -8.94 4.03
C ALA A 140 -23.66 -9.91 4.25
N GLY A 141 -23.43 -11.21 4.20
CA GLY A 141 -24.44 -12.22 4.51
C GLY A 141 -24.95 -12.14 5.94
N LEU A 142 -24.05 -11.98 6.92
CA LEU A 142 -24.40 -11.80 8.33
C LEU A 142 -25.16 -10.49 8.58
N ALA A 143 -24.77 -9.41 7.91
CA ALA A 143 -25.45 -8.12 7.99
C ALA A 143 -26.88 -8.21 7.46
N GLN A 144 -27.08 -8.82 6.28
CA GLN A 144 -28.39 -9.02 5.68
C GLN A 144 -29.31 -9.95 6.50
N ALA A 145 -28.73 -10.95 7.17
CA ALA A 145 -29.45 -11.82 8.11
C ALA A 145 -29.82 -11.13 9.44
N GLY A 146 -29.41 -9.86 9.64
CA GLY A 146 -29.64 -9.13 10.90
C GLY A 146 -28.77 -9.60 12.07
N ALA A 147 -27.84 -10.53 11.84
CA ALA A 147 -26.99 -11.11 12.89
C ALA A 147 -26.02 -10.09 13.54
N LEU A 148 -25.74 -8.96 12.85
CA LEU A 148 -24.86 -7.91 13.34
C LEU A 148 -25.62 -6.72 13.94
N GLY A 149 -26.95 -6.84 14.08
CA GLY A 149 -27.83 -5.77 14.57
C GLY A 149 -28.23 -4.78 13.49
N ASP A 150 -29.33 -4.04 13.74
CA ASP A 150 -29.97 -3.16 12.75
C ASP A 150 -29.04 -2.06 12.20
N ALA A 151 -28.15 -1.55 13.02
CA ALA A 151 -27.22 -0.50 12.64
C ALA A 151 -26.21 -0.95 11.57
N LEU A 152 -25.92 -2.25 11.49
CA LEU A 152 -24.98 -2.84 10.53
C LEU A 152 -25.68 -3.61 9.42
N ALA A 153 -27.01 -3.61 9.35
CA ALA A 153 -27.79 -4.27 8.32
C ALA A 153 -27.80 -3.45 7.01
N THR A 154 -26.62 -3.02 6.55
CA THR A 154 -26.47 -2.21 5.35
C THR A 154 -25.57 -2.90 4.31
N PRO A 155 -25.80 -2.67 2.99
CA PRO A 155 -24.94 -3.23 1.95
C PRO A 155 -23.47 -2.81 2.07
N ALA A 156 -23.19 -1.64 2.67
CA ALA A 156 -21.85 -1.12 2.84
C ALA A 156 -21.02 -1.86 3.93
N THR A 157 -21.69 -2.62 4.82
CA THR A 157 -21.04 -3.22 6.00
C THR A 157 -19.92 -4.19 5.62
N GLY A 158 -20.15 -5.07 4.64
CA GLY A 158 -19.12 -6.01 4.17
C GLY A 158 -17.87 -5.30 3.65
N TYR A 159 -18.06 -4.26 2.88
CA TYR A 159 -16.97 -3.44 2.34
C TYR A 159 -16.21 -2.68 3.43
N SER A 160 -16.94 -2.02 4.32
CA SER A 160 -16.35 -1.27 5.43
C SER A 160 -15.50 -2.17 6.31
N PHE A 161 -15.92 -3.41 6.54
CA PHE A 161 -15.17 -4.37 7.34
C PHE A 161 -13.82 -4.71 6.69
N VAL A 162 -13.80 -4.93 5.37
CA VAL A 162 -12.55 -5.16 4.62
C VAL A 162 -11.61 -3.97 4.73
N TYR A 163 -12.10 -2.74 4.58
CA TYR A 163 -11.26 -1.55 4.71
C TYR A 163 -10.72 -1.35 6.13
N HIS A 164 -11.46 -1.72 7.18
CA HIS A 164 -10.95 -1.69 8.55
C HIS A 164 -9.84 -2.73 8.77
N ILE A 165 -9.95 -3.92 8.16
CA ILE A 165 -8.87 -4.92 8.17
C ILE A 165 -7.63 -4.36 7.46
N GLU A 166 -7.78 -3.68 6.31
CA GLU A 166 -6.65 -3.04 5.63
C GLU A 166 -5.96 -2.01 6.53
N MET A 167 -6.72 -1.17 7.23
CA MET A 167 -6.14 -0.22 8.18
C MET A 167 -5.39 -0.92 9.32
N LEU A 168 -5.95 -2.01 9.86
CA LEU A 168 -5.27 -2.81 10.88
C LEU A 168 -3.96 -3.39 10.35
N LEU A 169 -3.95 -3.93 9.12
CA LEU A 169 -2.75 -4.47 8.48
C LEU A 169 -1.70 -3.38 8.21
N LEU A 170 -2.11 -2.15 7.92
CA LEU A 170 -1.18 -1.02 7.82
C LEU A 170 -0.52 -0.71 9.17
N PHE A 171 -1.26 -0.72 10.28
CA PHE A 171 -0.68 -0.58 11.61
C PHE A 171 0.31 -1.70 11.93
N VAL A 172 -0.06 -2.95 11.64
CA VAL A 172 0.86 -4.10 11.80
C VAL A 172 2.12 -3.91 10.96
N THR A 173 1.97 -3.45 9.73
CA THR A 173 3.10 -3.15 8.82
C THR A 173 4.02 -2.07 9.41
N LEU A 174 3.45 -0.99 9.95
CA LEU A 174 4.22 0.09 10.58
C LEU A 174 4.98 -0.39 11.82
N ILE A 175 4.34 -1.23 12.64
CA ILE A 175 4.99 -1.85 13.81
C ILE A 175 6.14 -2.77 13.36
N ALA A 176 5.96 -3.54 12.30
CA ALA A 176 6.99 -4.45 11.78
C ALA A 176 8.17 -3.70 11.16
N ILE A 177 7.91 -2.63 10.40
CA ILE A 177 8.95 -1.85 9.72
C ILE A 177 9.67 -0.90 10.69
N GLY A 178 8.98 -0.36 11.69
CA GLY A 178 9.50 0.66 12.59
C GLY A 178 10.91 0.36 13.15
N PRO A 179 11.14 -0.82 13.76
CA PRO A 179 12.46 -1.19 14.29
C PRO A 179 13.56 -1.34 13.23
N LEU A 180 13.20 -1.47 11.96
CA LEU A 180 14.13 -1.68 10.85
C LEU A 180 14.57 -0.35 10.21
N VAL A 181 13.82 0.72 10.41
CA VAL A 181 14.13 2.05 9.89
C VAL A 181 15.42 2.57 10.54
N GLY A 182 16.37 2.99 9.73
CA GLY A 182 17.65 3.56 10.18
C GLY A 182 18.74 2.55 10.50
N ARG A 183 18.42 1.26 10.63
CA ARG A 183 19.47 0.23 10.85
C ARG A 183 20.36 0.00 9.63
N GLY A 184 19.84 0.23 8.42
CA GLY A 184 20.62 0.13 7.17
C GLY A 184 21.53 1.33 6.88
N SER A 185 21.42 2.42 7.66
CA SER A 185 22.25 3.63 7.46
C SER A 185 23.57 3.61 8.23
N ALA A 186 23.85 2.57 8.99
CA ALA A 186 25.02 2.48 9.86
C ALA A 186 26.25 1.81 9.22
N VAL A 187 26.26 1.61 7.89
CA VAL A 187 27.50 1.22 7.20
C VAL A 187 28.31 2.50 6.99
N PRO A 188 29.44 2.69 7.68
CA PRO A 188 30.36 3.77 7.36
C PRO A 188 30.83 3.53 5.92
N HIS A 189 30.49 4.46 5.01
CA HIS A 189 31.22 4.50 3.74
C HIS A 189 32.69 4.70 4.12
N PRO A 190 33.58 3.76 3.76
CA PRO A 190 35.00 4.08 3.82
C PRO A 190 35.16 5.29 2.90
N GLU A 191 35.56 6.43 3.49
CA GLU A 191 36.01 7.56 2.70
C GLU A 191 37.09 7.03 1.77
N ARG A 192 36.77 6.78 0.51
CA ARG A 192 37.79 6.67 -0.53
C ARG A 192 38.43 8.05 -0.61
N LYS A 193 39.44 8.26 0.20
CA LYS A 193 40.40 9.32 -0.02
C LYS A 193 41.09 8.99 -1.35
N PHE A 194 40.62 9.58 -2.41
CA PHE A 194 41.37 9.71 -3.64
C PHE A 194 42.60 10.57 -3.31
N GLY A 195 43.63 9.94 -2.78
CA GLY A 195 44.91 10.57 -2.58
C GLY A 195 45.81 10.24 -3.77
N LEU A 196 46.49 11.25 -4.31
CA LEU A 196 47.50 11.13 -5.34
C LEU A 196 48.70 10.21 -4.96
N ALA A 197 48.62 9.55 -3.79
CA ALA A 197 49.65 8.66 -3.24
C ALA A 197 49.61 7.20 -3.79
N GLU A 198 48.65 6.86 -4.65
CA GLU A 198 48.54 5.51 -5.23
C GLU A 198 48.91 5.46 -6.74
N LEU A 199 49.68 6.41 -7.24
CA LEU A 199 50.29 6.27 -8.56
C LEU A 199 51.55 5.42 -8.44
N PRO A 200 51.62 4.21 -9.08
CA PRO A 200 52.85 3.47 -9.16
C PRO A 200 53.88 4.29 -9.94
N GLY A 201 55.02 4.56 -9.31
CA GLY A 201 56.17 5.19 -9.96
C GLY A 201 56.91 4.25 -10.92
#